data_92c5324a9fa9f6f7bf033a2668dff330
#
_entry.id   92c5324a9fa9f6f7bf033a2668dff330
#
_cell.length_a   1.000
_cell.length_b   1.000
_cell.length_c   1.000
_cell.angle_alpha   90.00
_cell.angle_beta   90.00
_cell.angle_gamma   90.00
#
_symmetry.space_group_name_H-M   'P 1'
#
loop_
_entity.id
_entity.type
_entity.pdbx_description
1 polymer ?
#
loop_
_entity_poly.entity_id
_entity_poly.type
_entity_poly.pdbx_seq_one_letter_code
_entity_poly.pdbx_strand_id
1 'polypeptide(L)'
;LSAEGSVCRPASMTFLASPMDIRVNPGLIARIAGYMNRYMVYAVAIHPVPLRYPGRGRLVYPGMVQLGNFMSLSLRSHIESHVQYTQDVYHGRFDDADKFRDFYDEYFSVLDCTAEFYLETLENVFIDQTLPKGLLTYEGKKVDCAAITDIPLFTVEGAKDNMVNEGQCQAAANFCVNLPDELKESYVQDGVG
;
A
#
# COMPACT_ATOMS: atom_id res chain seq x y z
N LEU A 1 -11.92 -14.84 9.41
CA LEU A 1 -13.22 -15.09 8.73
C LEU A 1 -13.33 -16.51 8.20
N SER A 2 -12.32 -17.04 7.50
CA SER A 2 -12.37 -18.42 6.95
C SER A 2 -12.33 -19.50 8.03
N ALA A 3 -11.67 -19.27 9.16
CA ALA A 3 -11.53 -20.22 10.26
C ALA A 3 -12.74 -20.27 11.21
N GLU A 4 -13.64 -19.30 11.16
CA GLU A 4 -14.74 -19.16 12.13
C GLU A 4 -16.14 -19.48 11.56
N GLY A 5 -16.22 -20.15 10.42
CA GLY A 5 -17.52 -20.51 9.82
C GLY A 5 -18.32 -19.29 9.34
N SER A 6 -17.64 -18.22 8.94
CA SER A 6 -18.29 -17.03 8.37
C SER A 6 -19.13 -17.40 7.15
N VAL A 7 -20.33 -16.84 7.08
CA VAL A 7 -21.26 -17.03 5.95
C VAL A 7 -20.70 -16.44 4.65
N CYS A 8 -19.76 -15.46 4.75
CA CYS A 8 -19.12 -14.79 3.62
C CYS A 8 -17.66 -15.24 3.49
N ARG A 9 -17.45 -16.42 2.92
CA ARG A 9 -16.13 -16.92 2.61
C ARG A 9 -15.73 -16.44 1.20
N PRO A 10 -14.53 -15.83 0.99
CA PRO A 10 -14.10 -15.42 -0.34
C PRO A 10 -13.82 -16.66 -1.22
N ALA A 11 -14.09 -16.54 -2.52
CA ALA A 11 -13.77 -17.58 -3.51
C ALA A 11 -12.27 -17.61 -3.84
N SER A 12 -11.59 -16.48 -3.74
CA SER A 12 -10.14 -16.33 -3.95
C SER A 12 -9.62 -15.10 -3.20
N MET A 13 -8.32 -15.05 -2.99
CA MET A 13 -7.61 -13.89 -2.43
C MET A 13 -6.59 -13.40 -3.45
N THR A 14 -6.64 -12.12 -3.79
CA THR A 14 -5.65 -11.47 -4.65
C THR A 14 -5.01 -10.32 -3.90
N PHE A 15 -3.69 -10.32 -3.80
CA PHE A 15 -2.91 -9.22 -3.23
C PHE A 15 -2.14 -8.51 -4.33
N LEU A 16 -2.35 -7.20 -4.46
CA LEU A 16 -1.67 -6.35 -5.43
C LEU A 16 -0.73 -5.41 -4.68
N ALA A 17 0.58 -5.53 -4.89
CA ALA A 17 1.61 -4.71 -4.27
C ALA A 17 1.37 -4.50 -2.76
N SER A 18 0.99 -5.56 -2.05
CA SER A 18 0.64 -5.50 -0.63
C SER A 18 1.86 -5.80 0.25
N PRO A 19 2.19 -4.95 1.23
CA PRO A 19 3.36 -5.13 2.09
C PRO A 19 3.10 -6.20 3.17
N MET A 20 3.04 -7.47 2.77
CA MET A 20 2.75 -8.60 3.67
C MET A 20 3.90 -8.91 4.62
N ASP A 21 5.14 -8.86 4.12
CA ASP A 21 6.34 -8.97 4.95
C ASP A 21 7.45 -8.03 4.46
N ILE A 22 7.52 -6.85 5.05
CA ILE A 22 8.53 -5.83 4.68
C ILE A 22 9.97 -6.19 5.07
N ARG A 23 10.19 -7.29 5.79
CA ARG A 23 11.52 -7.81 6.11
C ARG A 23 12.17 -8.50 4.90
N VAL A 24 11.35 -8.95 3.98
CA VAL A 24 11.81 -9.46 2.69
C VAL A 24 12.24 -8.26 1.84
N ASN A 25 13.49 -8.23 1.40
CA ASN A 25 14.04 -7.18 0.56
C ASN A 25 13.71 -5.75 1.08
N PRO A 26 14.18 -5.37 2.29
CA PRO A 26 13.76 -4.14 2.94
C PRO A 26 14.22 -2.89 2.18
N GLY A 27 13.26 -2.13 1.66
CA GLY A 27 13.47 -0.85 0.99
C GLY A 27 13.75 0.31 1.94
N LEU A 28 13.83 1.51 1.36
CA LEU A 28 14.07 2.74 2.12
C LEU A 28 12.99 2.99 3.18
N ILE A 29 11.72 2.76 2.83
CA ILE A 29 10.58 2.96 3.74
C ILE A 29 10.69 2.03 4.95
N ALA A 30 10.98 0.75 4.75
CA ALA A 30 11.14 -0.22 5.83
C ALA A 30 12.30 0.15 6.78
N ARG A 31 13.40 0.69 6.22
CA ARG A 31 14.55 1.16 7.03
C ARG A 31 14.20 2.39 7.86
N ILE A 32 13.53 3.38 7.26
CA ILE A 32 13.10 4.60 7.97
C ILE A 32 12.08 4.26 9.05
N ALA A 33 11.12 3.38 8.75
CA ALA A 33 10.08 2.97 9.70
C ALA A 33 10.66 2.40 11.00
N GLY A 34 11.81 1.72 10.95
CA GLY A 34 12.51 1.22 12.13
C GLY A 34 12.98 2.32 13.10
N TYR A 35 13.10 3.57 12.65
CA TYR A 35 13.47 4.73 13.49
C TYR A 35 12.27 5.62 13.85
N MET A 36 11.11 5.35 13.27
CA MET A 36 9.90 6.14 13.52
C MET A 36 9.17 5.62 14.76
N ASN A 37 8.60 6.55 15.52
CA ASN A 37 7.64 6.19 16.53
C ASN A 37 6.28 6.85 16.24
N ARG A 38 5.22 6.25 16.78
CA ARG A 38 3.84 6.70 16.58
C ARG A 38 3.64 8.20 16.88
N TYR A 39 4.25 8.70 17.95
CA TYR A 39 4.07 10.09 18.38
C TYR A 39 4.68 11.09 17.41
N MET A 40 5.84 10.76 16.82
CA MET A 40 6.46 11.61 15.80
C MET A 40 5.59 11.64 14.54
N VAL A 41 5.13 10.50 14.09
CA VAL A 41 4.25 10.41 12.90
C VAL A 41 2.94 11.14 13.15
N TYR A 42 2.33 10.95 14.31
CA TYR A 42 1.11 11.68 14.69
C TYR A 42 1.31 13.19 14.61
N ALA A 43 2.39 13.71 15.18
CA ALA A 43 2.67 15.14 15.23
C ALA A 43 2.88 15.79 13.84
N VAL A 44 3.45 15.01 12.88
CA VAL A 44 3.82 15.54 11.56
C VAL A 44 2.74 15.26 10.50
N ALA A 45 2.08 14.10 10.56
CA ALA A 45 1.22 13.64 9.49
C ALA A 45 -0.28 13.81 9.77
N ILE A 46 -0.69 13.84 11.05
CA ILE A 46 -2.11 13.89 11.40
C ILE A 46 -2.59 15.30 11.64
N HIS A 47 -3.64 15.69 10.91
CA HIS A 47 -4.23 17.02 10.97
C HIS A 47 -5.75 16.96 11.09
N PRO A 48 -6.39 17.93 11.74
CA PRO A 48 -7.85 18.03 11.76
C PRO A 48 -8.38 18.51 10.41
N VAL A 49 -9.49 17.93 9.97
CA VAL A 49 -10.23 18.43 8.81
C VAL A 49 -10.68 19.88 9.06
N PRO A 50 -10.37 20.83 8.14
CA PRO A 50 -10.73 22.24 8.31
C PRO A 50 -12.24 22.46 8.46
N LEU A 51 -12.64 23.50 9.19
CA LEU A 51 -14.04 23.79 9.54
C LEU A 51 -14.99 23.97 8.35
N ARG A 52 -14.45 24.31 7.17
CA ARG A 52 -15.24 24.55 5.94
C ARG A 52 -15.63 23.26 5.20
N TYR A 53 -15.07 22.10 5.59
CA TYR A 53 -15.34 20.83 4.90
C TYR A 53 -16.24 19.90 5.72
N PRO A 54 -16.98 19.00 5.06
CA PRO A 54 -17.68 17.91 5.76
C PRO A 54 -16.70 17.07 6.59
N GLY A 55 -17.12 16.62 7.77
CA GLY A 55 -16.24 15.86 8.69
C GLY A 55 -15.28 16.73 9.50
N ARG A 56 -15.51 18.06 9.55
CA ARG A 56 -14.71 19.02 10.31
C ARG A 56 -14.33 18.52 11.70
N GLY A 57 -13.08 18.73 12.07
CA GLY A 57 -12.53 18.32 13.36
C GLY A 57 -12.12 16.85 13.47
N ARG A 58 -12.46 15.98 12.48
CA ARG A 58 -11.91 14.63 12.44
C ARG A 58 -10.41 14.69 12.20
N LEU A 59 -9.70 13.83 12.90
CA LEU A 59 -8.26 13.66 12.68
C LEU A 59 -8.05 12.75 11.49
N VAL A 60 -7.24 13.22 10.54
CA VAL A 60 -6.95 12.52 9.29
C VAL A 60 -5.46 12.63 8.93
N TYR A 61 -5.00 11.70 8.14
CA TYR A 61 -3.80 11.84 7.33
C TYR A 61 -4.24 12.46 5.99
N PRO A 62 -3.99 13.76 5.76
CA PRO A 62 -4.55 14.47 4.61
C PRO A 62 -4.04 13.93 3.28
N GLY A 63 -4.91 13.83 2.28
CA GLY A 63 -4.55 13.38 0.93
C GLY A 63 -3.42 14.21 0.31
N MET A 64 -3.41 15.53 0.55
CA MET A 64 -2.32 16.41 0.11
C MET A 64 -0.95 16.04 0.69
N VAL A 65 -0.90 15.62 1.96
CA VAL A 65 0.35 15.16 2.59
C VAL A 65 0.77 13.80 2.05
N GLN A 66 -0.19 12.89 1.85
CA GLN A 66 0.05 11.60 1.20
C GLN A 66 0.66 11.79 -0.18
N LEU A 67 0.04 12.62 -1.01
CA LEU A 67 0.49 12.95 -2.35
C LEU A 67 1.91 13.52 -2.35
N GLY A 68 2.20 14.49 -1.48
CA GLY A 68 3.54 15.06 -1.34
C GLY A 68 4.60 14.00 -0.99
N ASN A 69 4.26 13.07 -0.11
CA ASN A 69 5.14 11.97 0.25
C ASN A 69 5.38 11.01 -0.94
N PHE A 70 4.33 10.61 -1.66
CA PHE A 70 4.47 9.74 -2.84
C PHE A 70 5.29 10.40 -3.95
N MET A 71 5.01 11.67 -4.25
CA MET A 71 5.79 12.41 -5.25
C MET A 71 7.26 12.54 -4.86
N SER A 72 7.57 12.68 -3.56
CA SER A 72 8.96 12.80 -3.09
C SER A 72 9.79 11.53 -3.33
N LEU A 73 9.17 10.35 -3.33
CA LEU A 73 9.84 9.07 -3.58
C LEU A 73 10.33 8.94 -5.02
N SER A 74 9.67 9.60 -5.96
CA SER A 74 9.97 9.55 -7.40
C SER A 74 10.01 10.95 -8.03
N LEU A 75 10.48 11.95 -7.28
CA LEU A 75 10.43 13.37 -7.68
C LEU A 75 11.04 13.62 -9.07
N ARG A 76 12.16 12.98 -9.36
CA ARG A 76 12.82 13.11 -10.66
C ARG A 76 11.93 12.64 -11.80
N SER A 77 11.29 11.49 -11.65
CA SER A 77 10.36 10.93 -12.65
C SER A 77 9.17 11.87 -12.89
N HIS A 78 8.62 12.45 -11.83
CA HIS A 78 7.54 13.43 -11.94
C HIS A 78 7.98 14.69 -12.70
N ILE A 79 9.18 15.22 -12.42
CA ILE A 79 9.73 16.38 -13.14
C ILE A 79 9.93 16.03 -14.62
N GLU A 80 10.56 14.90 -14.94
CA GLU A 80 10.79 14.44 -16.31
C GLU A 80 9.47 14.28 -17.08
N SER A 81 8.44 13.73 -16.44
CA SER A 81 7.10 13.58 -17.03
C SER A 81 6.44 14.93 -17.35
N HIS A 82 6.56 15.93 -16.47
CA HIS A 82 6.02 17.27 -16.71
C HIS A 82 6.77 18.00 -17.83
N VAL A 83 8.09 17.83 -17.92
CA VAL A 83 8.88 18.35 -19.05
C VAL A 83 8.46 17.70 -20.37
N GLN A 84 8.28 16.36 -20.35
CA GLN A 84 7.80 15.63 -21.52
C GLN A 84 6.41 16.09 -21.95
N TYR A 85 5.48 16.25 -21.03
CA TYR A 85 4.15 16.80 -21.32
C TYR A 85 4.21 18.16 -22.01
N THR A 86 5.09 19.06 -21.51
CA THR A 86 5.27 20.36 -22.14
C THR A 86 5.78 20.25 -23.59
N GLN A 87 6.71 19.31 -23.84
CA GLN A 87 7.22 19.04 -25.20
C GLN A 87 6.13 18.43 -26.08
N ASP A 88 5.29 17.54 -25.57
CA ASP A 88 4.21 16.91 -26.30
C ASP A 88 3.18 17.94 -26.75
N VAL A 89 2.77 18.82 -25.88
CA VAL A 89 1.89 19.96 -26.21
C VAL A 89 2.52 20.87 -27.27
N TYR A 90 3.81 21.23 -27.09
CA TYR A 90 4.52 22.10 -28.02
C TYR A 90 4.63 21.51 -29.44
N HIS A 91 4.81 20.19 -29.56
CA HIS A 91 4.93 19.49 -30.84
C HIS A 91 3.59 18.97 -31.38
N GLY A 92 2.48 19.28 -30.72
CA GLY A 92 1.15 18.87 -31.16
C GLY A 92 0.82 17.36 -30.96
N ARG A 93 1.55 16.67 -30.07
CA ARG A 93 1.27 15.27 -29.69
C ARG A 93 0.19 15.22 -28.62
N PHE A 94 -1.00 15.60 -28.98
CA PHE A 94 -2.10 15.76 -28.01
C PHE A 94 -2.54 14.45 -27.38
N ASP A 95 -2.50 13.32 -28.09
CA ASP A 95 -2.84 12.01 -27.52
C ASP A 95 -1.93 11.62 -26.34
N ASP A 96 -0.64 11.94 -26.40
CA ASP A 96 0.30 11.68 -25.32
C ASP A 96 0.13 12.69 -24.19
N ALA A 97 -0.17 13.94 -24.52
CA ALA A 97 -0.50 14.95 -23.51
C ALA A 97 -1.79 14.61 -22.76
N ASP A 98 -2.81 14.03 -23.43
CA ASP A 98 -4.06 13.61 -22.80
C ASP A 98 -3.84 12.43 -21.85
N LYS A 99 -3.04 11.42 -22.23
CA LYS A 99 -2.65 10.32 -21.33
C LYS A 99 -1.96 10.83 -20.05
N PHE A 100 -1.08 11.84 -20.19
CA PHE A 100 -0.44 12.45 -19.04
C PHE A 100 -1.47 13.12 -18.12
N ARG A 101 -2.43 13.87 -18.66
CA ARG A 101 -3.47 14.52 -17.87
C ARG A 101 -4.35 13.51 -17.18
N ASP A 102 -4.83 12.50 -17.89
CA ASP A 102 -5.67 11.43 -17.32
C ASP A 102 -4.96 10.73 -16.15
N PHE A 103 -3.67 10.40 -16.33
CA PHE A 103 -2.86 9.82 -15.25
C PHE A 103 -2.79 10.73 -14.03
N TYR A 104 -2.49 12.03 -14.20
CA TYR A 104 -2.34 12.92 -13.06
C TYR A 104 -3.68 13.33 -12.43
N ASP A 105 -4.75 13.38 -13.19
CA ASP A 105 -6.10 13.59 -12.63
C ASP A 105 -6.49 12.45 -11.68
N GLU A 106 -6.19 11.20 -12.05
CA GLU A 106 -6.38 10.06 -11.17
C GLU A 106 -5.39 10.05 -9.99
N TYR A 107 -4.11 10.30 -10.27
CA TYR A 107 -3.06 10.34 -9.26
C TYR A 107 -3.32 11.38 -8.16
N PHE A 108 -3.91 12.52 -8.51
CA PHE A 108 -4.27 13.57 -7.55
C PHE A 108 -5.59 13.33 -6.83
N SER A 109 -6.38 12.34 -7.22
CA SER A 109 -7.67 11.98 -6.61
C SER A 109 -7.50 11.19 -5.31
N VAL A 110 -6.53 11.59 -4.46
CA VAL A 110 -6.25 10.92 -3.18
C VAL A 110 -7.17 11.45 -2.10
N LEU A 111 -7.87 10.54 -1.41
CA LEU A 111 -8.74 10.86 -0.28
C LEU A 111 -7.95 10.97 1.03
N ASP A 112 -8.49 11.77 1.95
CA ASP A 112 -7.99 11.78 3.33
C ASP A 112 -8.17 10.40 3.96
N CYS A 113 -7.15 9.92 4.63
CA CYS A 113 -7.19 8.68 5.40
C CYS A 113 -7.50 8.97 6.86
N THR A 114 -8.35 8.19 7.52
CA THR A 114 -8.58 8.40 8.96
C THR A 114 -7.31 8.19 9.76
N ALA A 115 -7.10 9.00 10.80
CA ALA A 115 -5.89 8.91 11.63
C ALA A 115 -5.71 7.52 12.22
N GLU A 116 -6.81 6.91 12.67
CA GLU A 116 -6.82 5.57 13.27
C GLU A 116 -6.32 4.53 12.29
N PHE A 117 -6.89 4.49 11.08
CA PHE A 117 -6.49 3.53 10.05
C PHE A 117 -5.02 3.71 9.64
N TYR A 118 -4.60 4.96 9.42
CA TYR A 118 -3.22 5.23 9.01
C TYR A 118 -2.21 4.82 10.09
N LEU A 119 -2.45 5.21 11.35
CA LEU A 119 -1.55 4.91 12.47
C LEU A 119 -1.52 3.42 12.79
N GLU A 120 -2.67 2.74 12.76
CA GLU A 120 -2.73 1.30 12.98
C GLU A 120 -2.03 0.51 11.86
N THR A 121 -2.19 0.94 10.61
CA THR A 121 -1.46 0.35 9.47
C THR A 121 0.05 0.56 9.62
N LEU A 122 0.47 1.77 9.97
CA LEU A 122 1.89 2.07 10.18
C LEU A 122 2.49 1.21 11.29
N GLU A 123 1.81 1.09 12.42
CA GLU A 123 2.27 0.28 13.54
C GLU A 123 2.33 -1.20 13.18
N ASN A 124 1.21 -1.76 12.71
CA ASN A 124 1.11 -3.20 12.48
C ASN A 124 1.97 -3.69 11.32
N VAL A 125 2.11 -2.90 10.25
CA VAL A 125 2.82 -3.34 9.04
C VAL A 125 4.28 -2.92 9.06
N PHE A 126 4.56 -1.65 9.38
CA PHE A 126 5.91 -1.09 9.18
C PHE A 126 6.77 -1.06 10.46
N ILE A 127 6.19 -0.78 11.61
CA ILE A 127 6.95 -0.69 12.88
C ILE A 127 7.02 -2.06 13.56
N ASP A 128 5.89 -2.60 13.96
CA ASP A 128 5.81 -3.82 14.76
C ASP A 128 5.85 -5.10 13.92
N GLN A 129 5.41 -5.02 12.65
CA GLN A 129 5.38 -6.16 11.71
C GLN A 129 4.61 -7.34 12.32
N THR A 130 3.41 -7.05 12.80
CA THR A 130 2.65 -7.98 13.65
C THR A 130 2.21 -9.24 12.91
N LEU A 131 1.82 -9.15 11.62
CA LEU A 131 1.39 -10.30 10.84
C LEU A 131 2.54 -11.31 10.64
N PRO A 132 3.71 -10.93 10.09
CA PRO A 132 4.80 -11.86 9.88
C PRO A 132 5.41 -12.40 11.19
N LYS A 133 5.22 -11.71 12.30
CA LYS A 133 5.61 -12.20 13.63
C LYS A 133 4.54 -13.07 14.29
N GLY A 134 3.37 -13.23 13.67
CA GLY A 134 2.23 -13.95 14.22
C GLY A 134 1.64 -13.30 15.49
N LEU A 135 1.75 -11.98 15.58
CA LEU A 135 1.25 -11.18 16.70
C LEU A 135 -0.01 -10.39 16.36
N LEU A 136 -0.40 -10.36 15.08
CA LEU A 136 -1.60 -9.63 14.64
C LEU A 136 -2.85 -10.21 15.31
N THR A 137 -3.68 -9.31 15.84
CA THR A 137 -4.97 -9.66 16.44
C THR A 137 -6.09 -8.87 15.77
N TYR A 138 -7.25 -9.49 15.65
CA TYR A 138 -8.49 -8.85 15.21
C TYR A 138 -9.59 -9.15 16.23
N GLU A 139 -10.22 -8.12 16.78
CA GLU A 139 -11.22 -8.25 17.86
C GLU A 139 -10.74 -9.10 19.04
N GLY A 140 -9.48 -8.95 19.42
CA GLY A 140 -8.84 -9.68 20.53
C GLY A 140 -8.48 -11.14 20.22
N LYS A 141 -8.75 -11.62 18.99
CA LYS A 141 -8.38 -12.96 18.55
C LYS A 141 -7.15 -12.91 17.66
N LYS A 142 -6.24 -13.85 17.86
CA LYS A 142 -5.04 -13.97 17.03
C LYS A 142 -5.41 -14.33 15.59
N VAL A 143 -4.85 -13.58 14.62
CA VAL A 143 -4.97 -13.91 13.20
C VAL A 143 -4.06 -15.10 12.89
N ASP A 144 -4.65 -16.17 12.36
CA ASP A 144 -3.97 -17.40 11.96
C ASP A 144 -4.12 -17.64 10.46
N CYS A 145 -3.10 -17.32 9.67
CA CYS A 145 -3.11 -17.55 8.23
C CYS A 145 -2.97 -19.05 7.88
N ALA A 146 -2.48 -19.89 8.81
CA ALA A 146 -2.40 -21.33 8.60
C ALA A 146 -3.79 -22.00 8.57
N ALA A 147 -4.83 -21.33 9.06
CA ALA A 147 -6.22 -21.77 8.95
C ALA A 147 -6.77 -21.71 7.51
N ILE A 148 -6.06 -21.07 6.58
CA ILE A 148 -6.45 -21.00 5.17
C ILE A 148 -5.91 -22.23 4.45
N THR A 149 -6.82 -23.13 4.02
CA THR A 149 -6.47 -24.45 3.48
C THR A 149 -6.95 -24.70 2.04
N ASP A 150 -7.87 -23.87 1.53
CA ASP A 150 -8.59 -24.14 0.27
C ASP A 150 -9.05 -22.88 -0.49
N ILE A 151 -8.60 -21.68 -0.07
CA ILE A 151 -8.89 -20.42 -0.77
C ILE A 151 -7.69 -20.09 -1.64
N PRO A 152 -7.82 -20.09 -3.00
CA PRO A 152 -6.72 -19.73 -3.89
C PRO A 152 -6.12 -18.37 -3.58
N LEU A 153 -4.80 -18.30 -3.59
CA LEU A 153 -4.02 -17.10 -3.32
C LEU A 153 -3.25 -16.69 -4.57
N PHE A 154 -3.47 -15.47 -5.03
CA PHE A 154 -2.73 -14.85 -6.12
C PHE A 154 -2.04 -13.57 -5.62
N THR A 155 -0.74 -13.42 -5.90
CA THR A 155 0.03 -12.24 -5.55
C THR A 155 0.62 -11.59 -6.80
N VAL A 156 0.52 -10.26 -6.88
CA VAL A 156 1.05 -9.47 -8.00
C VAL A 156 1.96 -8.38 -7.45
N GLU A 157 3.15 -8.26 -8.01
CA GLU A 157 4.15 -7.25 -7.63
C GLU A 157 4.67 -6.51 -8.85
N GLY A 158 5.09 -5.27 -8.68
CA GLY A 158 5.86 -4.50 -9.66
C GLY A 158 7.36 -4.64 -9.40
N ALA A 159 8.15 -5.00 -10.41
CA ALA A 159 9.60 -5.18 -10.26
C ALA A 159 10.35 -3.88 -9.90
N LYS A 160 9.73 -2.71 -10.11
CA LYS A 160 10.30 -1.38 -9.80
C LYS A 160 9.54 -0.64 -8.70
N ASP A 161 8.70 -1.35 -7.93
CA ASP A 161 7.97 -0.71 -6.84
C ASP A 161 8.94 -0.27 -5.73
N ASN A 162 8.92 1.04 -5.43
CA ASN A 162 9.78 1.65 -4.41
C ASN A 162 9.18 1.59 -2.99
N MET A 163 7.89 1.22 -2.87
CA MET A 163 7.18 1.14 -1.60
C MET A 163 7.11 -0.29 -1.10
N VAL A 164 6.70 -1.20 -1.98
CA VAL A 164 6.58 -2.63 -1.70
C VAL A 164 7.55 -3.37 -2.60
N ASN A 165 8.75 -3.62 -2.10
CA ASN A 165 9.80 -4.26 -2.87
C ASN A 165 9.43 -5.72 -3.21
N GLU A 166 9.98 -6.18 -4.31
CA GLU A 166 9.79 -7.55 -4.82
C GLU A 166 10.01 -8.61 -3.72
N GLY A 167 9.10 -9.54 -3.61
CA GLY A 167 9.05 -10.61 -2.62
C GLY A 167 8.22 -10.29 -1.38
N GLN A 168 7.91 -9.01 -1.11
CA GLN A 168 7.15 -8.62 0.09
C GLN A 168 5.68 -9.05 0.03
N CYS A 169 5.04 -8.93 -1.13
CA CYS A 169 3.67 -9.38 -1.34
C CYS A 169 3.61 -10.91 -1.47
N GLN A 170 4.55 -11.51 -2.20
CA GLN A 170 4.68 -12.98 -2.34
C GLN A 170 4.84 -13.69 -1.01
N ALA A 171 5.39 -13.02 0.01
CA ALA A 171 5.53 -13.56 1.36
C ALA A 171 4.20 -14.01 1.97
N ALA A 172 3.05 -13.54 1.46
CA ALA A 172 1.72 -14.02 1.87
C ALA A 172 1.59 -15.55 1.74
N ALA A 173 2.21 -16.14 0.72
CA ALA A 173 2.20 -17.59 0.51
C ALA A 173 2.88 -18.37 1.65
N ASN A 174 3.89 -17.75 2.30
CA ASN A 174 4.62 -18.36 3.41
C ASN A 174 3.80 -18.39 4.71
N PHE A 175 2.80 -17.52 4.84
CA PHE A 175 1.92 -17.50 6.02
C PHE A 175 0.81 -18.56 5.89
N CYS A 176 0.35 -18.84 4.68
CA CYS A 176 -0.68 -19.84 4.38
C CYS A 176 -0.03 -21.23 4.23
N VAL A 177 0.61 -21.72 5.30
CA VAL A 177 1.43 -22.94 5.27
C VAL A 177 0.62 -24.22 4.95
N ASN A 178 -0.68 -24.22 5.28
CA ASN A 178 -1.56 -25.36 5.03
C ASN A 178 -2.33 -25.25 3.70
N LEU A 179 -2.14 -24.16 2.95
CA LEU A 179 -2.70 -24.04 1.61
C LEU A 179 -1.85 -24.86 0.62
N PRO A 180 -2.44 -25.74 -0.20
CA PRO A 180 -1.72 -26.48 -1.25
C PRO A 180 -1.00 -25.54 -2.22
N ASP A 181 0.17 -25.96 -2.72
CA ASP A 181 0.97 -25.11 -3.62
C ASP A 181 0.28 -24.89 -4.97
N GLU A 182 -0.59 -25.80 -5.41
CA GLU A 182 -1.42 -25.67 -6.62
C GLU A 182 -2.44 -24.52 -6.53
N LEU A 183 -2.73 -24.04 -5.30
CA LEU A 183 -3.60 -22.90 -5.04
C LEU A 183 -2.86 -21.60 -4.76
N LYS A 184 -1.53 -21.59 -4.92
CA LYS A 184 -0.68 -20.42 -4.75
C LYS A 184 -0.07 -20.01 -6.08
N GLU A 185 -0.33 -18.78 -6.51
CA GLU A 185 0.25 -18.22 -7.73
C GLU A 185 0.82 -16.82 -7.45
N SER A 186 1.97 -16.55 -8.04
CA SER A 186 2.65 -15.26 -7.91
C SER A 186 3.06 -14.74 -9.28
N TYR A 187 2.86 -13.45 -9.50
CA TYR A 187 3.25 -12.77 -10.73
C TYR A 187 4.02 -11.49 -10.42
N VAL A 188 5.16 -11.32 -11.08
CA VAL A 188 5.96 -10.09 -11.03
C VAL A 188 5.87 -9.41 -12.39
N GLN A 189 5.37 -8.18 -12.42
CA GLN A 189 5.28 -7.37 -13.62
C GLN A 189 6.58 -6.60 -13.85
N ASP A 190 7.29 -6.96 -14.90
CA ASP A 190 8.51 -6.25 -15.29
C ASP A 190 8.22 -4.80 -15.71
N GLY A 191 9.12 -3.91 -15.31
CA GLY A 191 9.11 -2.52 -15.75
C GLY A 191 8.08 -1.61 -15.07
N VAL A 192 7.24 -2.15 -14.20
CA VAL A 192 6.20 -1.45 -13.45
C VAL A 192 6.61 -1.27 -11.98
N GLY A 193 6.27 -0.11 -11.42
CA GLY A 193 6.49 0.24 -10.01
C GLY A 193 5.94 1.60 -9.69
#